data_e0d8407423bd594c63f46539d6ffe510
#
_entry.id   e0d8407423bd594c63f46539d6ffe510
#
_cell.length_a   1.000
_cell.length_b   1.000
_cell.length_c   1.000
_cell.angle_alpha   90.00
_cell.angle_beta   90.00
_cell.angle_gamma   90.00
#
_symmetry.space_group_name_H-M   'P 1'
#
loop_
_entity.id
_entity.type
_entity.pdbx_description
1 polymer ?
#
loop_
_entity_poly.entity_id
_entity_poly.type
_entity_poly.pdbx_seq_one_letter_code
_entity_poly.pdbx_strand_id
1 'polypeptide(L)'
;SMSTSFNSLSTGVTKDMTEALTKVDEKVGNFNEQVKLLNQSQEGITKILAGVKKYGTLAEYSLDALIKDLLPASQYMTNVKMKEDTSENVEFAIKLQGDVLVPVDSHFPVEKFKAITDAHETDDKKAVADARTKLASAFKAKAKSVMEKYIVPPKTSNFAIVYAPTESLYKELTEYQDPSTKELLT
;
A
#
# COMPACT_ATOMS: atom_id res chain seq x y z
N SER A 1 -59.91 -1.62 -34.38
CA SER A 1 -59.42 -2.71 -33.55
C SER A 1 -57.99 -3.17 -33.84
N MET A 2 -57.59 -3.45 -35.09
CA MET A 2 -56.20 -3.86 -35.38
C MET A 2 -55.18 -2.74 -35.25
N SER A 3 -55.55 -1.53 -35.68
CA SER A 3 -54.71 -0.31 -35.57
C SER A 3 -54.44 0.11 -34.12
N THR A 4 -55.40 -0.06 -33.22
CA THR A 4 -55.25 0.29 -31.80
C THR A 4 -54.27 -0.66 -31.08
N SER A 5 -54.33 -1.97 -31.42
CA SER A 5 -53.37 -2.94 -30.86
C SER A 5 -51.94 -2.75 -31.36
N PHE A 6 -51.76 -2.36 -32.61
CA PHE A 6 -50.44 -2.05 -33.19
C PHE A 6 -49.84 -0.78 -32.56
N ASN A 7 -50.63 0.27 -32.34
CA ASN A 7 -50.17 1.49 -31.69
C ASN A 7 -49.80 1.28 -30.23
N SER A 8 -50.56 0.45 -29.49
CA SER A 8 -50.20 0.12 -28.09
C SER A 8 -48.95 -0.72 -27.98
N LEU A 9 -48.73 -1.65 -28.93
CA LEU A 9 -47.50 -2.45 -28.97
C LEU A 9 -46.28 -1.59 -29.32
N SER A 10 -46.40 -0.72 -30.31
CA SER A 10 -45.32 0.21 -30.71
C SER A 10 -44.96 1.16 -29.58
N THR A 11 -45.93 1.69 -28.87
CA THR A 11 -45.67 2.60 -27.71
C THR A 11 -45.02 1.84 -26.55
N GLY A 12 -45.43 0.60 -26.29
CA GLY A 12 -44.83 -0.24 -25.25
C GLY A 12 -43.35 -0.55 -25.55
N VAL A 13 -43.08 -1.03 -26.78
CA VAL A 13 -41.69 -1.33 -27.21
C VAL A 13 -40.80 -0.09 -27.16
N THR A 14 -41.33 1.07 -27.60
CA THR A 14 -40.56 2.33 -27.57
C THR A 14 -40.24 2.75 -26.11
N LYS A 15 -41.17 2.56 -25.19
CA LYS A 15 -40.98 2.86 -23.77
C LYS A 15 -39.96 1.95 -23.15
N ASP A 16 -40.10 0.63 -23.36
CA ASP A 16 -39.17 -0.37 -22.81
C ASP A 16 -37.74 -0.18 -23.36
N MET A 17 -37.64 0.20 -24.66
CA MET A 17 -36.35 0.49 -25.30
C MET A 17 -35.72 1.78 -24.74
N THR A 18 -36.52 2.81 -24.46
CA THR A 18 -36.04 4.04 -23.84
C THR A 18 -35.57 3.79 -22.41
N GLU A 19 -36.32 3.02 -21.62
CA GLU A 19 -35.91 2.63 -20.25
C GLU A 19 -34.64 1.78 -20.24
N ALA A 20 -34.51 0.87 -21.21
CA ALA A 20 -33.30 0.06 -21.35
C ALA A 20 -32.07 0.91 -21.72
N LEU A 21 -32.24 1.87 -22.66
CA LEU A 21 -31.19 2.82 -23.05
C LEU A 21 -30.77 3.71 -21.88
N THR A 22 -31.72 4.21 -21.10
CA THR A 22 -31.41 5.03 -19.91
C THR A 22 -30.60 4.23 -18.88
N LYS A 23 -30.97 2.97 -18.63
CA LYS A 23 -30.20 2.08 -17.71
C LYS A 23 -28.81 1.76 -18.25
N VAL A 24 -28.64 1.63 -19.57
CA VAL A 24 -27.32 1.45 -20.19
C VAL A 24 -26.48 2.71 -20.01
N ASP A 25 -27.06 3.88 -20.25
CA ASP A 25 -26.38 5.17 -20.12
C ASP A 25 -25.91 5.43 -18.67
N GLU A 26 -26.77 5.13 -17.69
CA GLU A 26 -26.41 5.19 -16.26
C GLU A 26 -25.25 4.21 -15.91
N LYS A 27 -25.30 2.97 -16.43
CA LYS A 27 -24.22 2.00 -16.19
C LYS A 27 -22.91 2.40 -16.85
N VAL A 28 -22.97 2.96 -18.08
CA VAL A 28 -21.78 3.49 -18.77
C VAL A 28 -21.22 4.72 -18.03
N GLY A 29 -22.09 5.59 -17.52
CA GLY A 29 -21.69 6.71 -16.68
C GLY A 29 -20.94 6.25 -15.41
N ASN A 30 -21.51 5.30 -14.68
CA ASN A 30 -20.90 4.73 -13.48
C ASN A 30 -19.58 4.00 -13.81
N PHE A 31 -19.52 3.28 -14.92
CA PHE A 31 -18.28 2.63 -15.38
C PHE A 31 -17.18 3.65 -15.70
N ASN A 32 -17.53 4.74 -16.40
CA ASN A 32 -16.59 5.81 -16.71
C ASN A 32 -16.08 6.53 -15.44
N GLU A 33 -16.92 6.72 -14.42
CA GLU A 33 -16.47 7.22 -13.11
C GLU A 33 -15.51 6.26 -12.43
N GLN A 34 -15.80 4.98 -12.43
CA GLN A 34 -14.90 3.96 -11.86
C GLN A 34 -13.55 3.90 -12.60
N VAL A 35 -13.57 3.98 -13.94
CA VAL A 35 -12.35 4.06 -14.76
C VAL A 35 -11.57 5.35 -14.45
N LYS A 36 -12.24 6.47 -14.25
CA LYS A 36 -11.61 7.74 -13.88
C LYS A 36 -10.98 7.68 -12.49
N LEU A 37 -11.65 7.07 -11.53
CA LEU A 37 -11.10 6.82 -10.18
C LEU A 37 -9.91 5.85 -10.22
N LEU A 38 -9.99 4.81 -11.05
CA LEU A 38 -8.88 3.87 -11.26
C LEU A 38 -7.67 4.57 -11.90
N ASN A 39 -7.90 5.40 -12.92
CA ASN A 39 -6.84 6.18 -13.57
C ASN A 39 -6.24 7.23 -12.62
N GLN A 40 -7.05 7.90 -11.80
CA GLN A 40 -6.55 8.81 -10.77
C GLN A 40 -5.74 8.07 -9.69
N SER A 41 -6.16 6.87 -9.33
CA SER A 41 -5.40 5.99 -8.43
C SER A 41 -4.08 5.54 -9.07
N GLN A 42 -4.09 5.15 -10.36
CA GLN A 42 -2.86 4.82 -11.10
C GLN A 42 -1.95 6.03 -11.30
N GLU A 43 -2.49 7.23 -11.58
CA GLU A 43 -1.69 8.46 -11.64
C GLU A 43 -1.13 8.84 -10.26
N GLY A 44 -1.88 8.60 -9.19
CA GLY A 44 -1.42 8.72 -7.82
C GLY A 44 -0.25 7.76 -7.55
N ILE A 45 -0.39 6.50 -7.91
CA ILE A 45 0.66 5.47 -7.81
C ILE A 45 1.86 5.83 -8.70
N THR A 46 1.63 6.29 -9.93
CA THR A 46 2.72 6.69 -10.85
C THR A 46 3.42 7.96 -10.37
N LYS A 47 2.72 8.95 -9.84
CA LYS A 47 3.30 10.14 -9.18
C LYS A 47 4.03 9.77 -7.89
N ILE A 48 3.47 8.82 -7.17
CA ILE A 48 4.13 8.17 -6.04
C ILE A 48 5.40 7.44 -6.56
N LEU A 49 5.40 6.73 -7.64
CA LEU A 49 6.53 6.01 -8.20
C LEU A 49 7.57 6.90 -8.93
N ALA A 50 7.22 8.08 -9.40
CA ALA A 50 8.12 9.00 -10.11
C ALA A 50 8.99 9.90 -9.22
N GLY A 51 8.76 9.96 -7.90
CA GLY A 51 9.42 10.88 -6.99
C GLY A 51 10.25 10.24 -5.89
N VAL A 52 11.27 9.43 -6.21
CA VAL A 52 12.09 8.66 -5.25
C VAL A 52 12.59 9.46 -4.04
N LYS A 53 12.82 10.77 -4.18
CA LYS A 53 13.18 11.66 -3.07
C LYS A 53 11.99 12.08 -2.19
N LYS A 54 10.74 11.94 -2.68
CA LYS A 54 9.51 12.23 -1.93
C LYS A 54 8.93 11.03 -1.21
N TYR A 55 9.45 9.83 -1.44
CA TYR A 55 8.87 8.59 -0.91
C TYR A 55 9.09 8.41 0.57
N GLY A 56 10.27 8.70 1.08
CA GLY A 56 10.50 8.71 2.52
C GLY A 56 9.47 9.60 3.20
N THR A 57 9.38 10.85 2.74
CA THR A 57 8.45 11.85 3.28
C THR A 57 6.97 11.45 3.15
N LEU A 58 6.57 10.77 2.06
CA LEU A 58 5.18 10.35 1.87
C LEU A 58 4.82 9.15 2.76
N ALA A 59 5.72 8.18 2.88
CA ALA A 59 5.52 7.04 3.77
C ALA A 59 5.47 7.49 5.24
N GLU A 60 6.35 8.40 5.64
CA GLU A 60 6.34 9.04 6.97
C GLU A 60 5.04 9.79 7.20
N TYR A 61 4.60 10.61 6.24
CA TYR A 61 3.33 11.34 6.34
C TYR A 61 2.12 10.39 6.45
N SER A 62 2.10 9.33 5.66
CA SER A 62 1.02 8.34 5.70
C SER A 62 1.01 7.57 7.03
N LEU A 63 2.18 7.23 7.59
CA LEU A 63 2.29 6.60 8.90
C LEU A 63 1.89 7.57 10.03
N ASP A 64 2.30 8.83 9.95
CA ASP A 64 1.92 9.87 10.92
C ASP A 64 0.41 10.07 10.97
N ALA A 65 -0.24 10.19 9.81
CA ALA A 65 -1.69 10.30 9.71
C ALA A 65 -2.39 9.06 10.29
N LEU A 66 -1.92 7.88 9.91
CA LEU A 66 -2.49 6.61 10.37
C LEU A 66 -2.39 6.44 11.89
N ILE A 67 -1.22 6.75 12.47
CA ILE A 67 -1.02 6.65 13.92
C ILE A 67 -1.91 7.65 14.66
N LYS A 68 -2.04 8.88 14.19
CA LYS A 68 -2.90 9.92 14.79
C LYS A 68 -4.39 9.56 14.69
N ASP A 69 -4.80 8.91 13.63
CA ASP A 69 -6.20 8.47 13.45
C ASP A 69 -6.55 7.25 14.32
N LEU A 70 -5.60 6.34 14.53
CA LEU A 70 -5.84 5.09 15.23
C LEU A 70 -5.57 5.16 16.75
N LEU A 71 -4.63 6.00 17.18
CA LEU A 71 -4.16 6.02 18.56
C LEU A 71 -4.31 7.41 19.19
N PRO A 72 -4.78 7.49 20.44
CA PRO A 72 -4.73 8.74 21.19
C PRO A 72 -3.28 9.16 21.43
N ALA A 73 -3.03 10.47 21.52
CA ALA A 73 -1.70 11.04 21.68
C ALA A 73 -0.93 10.53 22.93
N SER A 74 -1.64 9.99 23.92
CA SER A 74 -1.03 9.37 25.09
C SER A 74 -0.41 8.00 24.82
N GLN A 75 -0.80 7.32 23.72
CA GLN A 75 -0.38 5.96 23.40
C GLN A 75 0.77 5.86 22.41
N TYR A 76 1.30 6.97 21.90
CA TYR A 76 2.48 6.95 21.05
C TYR A 76 3.43 8.12 21.35
N MET A 77 4.61 8.02 20.82
CA MET A 77 5.64 9.06 20.83
C MET A 77 6.23 9.18 19.42
N THR A 78 6.74 10.36 19.08
CA THR A 78 7.40 10.62 17.81
C THR A 78 8.87 10.96 18.03
N ASN A 79 9.72 10.59 17.07
CA ASN A 79 11.14 10.91 17.05
C ASN A 79 11.87 10.49 18.34
N VAL A 80 11.73 9.22 18.69
CA VAL A 80 12.15 8.70 20.01
C VAL A 80 13.54 8.08 19.95
N LYS A 81 14.39 8.47 20.87
CA LYS A 81 15.70 7.86 21.08
C LYS A 81 15.57 6.56 21.87
N MET A 82 15.88 5.43 21.26
CA MET A 82 15.78 4.13 21.92
C MET A 82 17.03 3.77 22.71
N LYS A 83 18.22 4.04 22.15
CA LYS A 83 19.54 3.80 22.78
C LYS A 83 20.22 5.12 23.09
N GLU A 84 20.87 5.20 24.23
CA GLU A 84 21.51 6.45 24.67
C GLU A 84 22.83 6.72 23.94
N ASP A 85 23.51 5.68 23.52
CA ASP A 85 24.81 5.68 22.85
C ASP A 85 24.75 5.96 21.33
N THR A 86 23.55 6.18 20.76
CA THR A 86 23.37 6.48 19.34
C THR A 86 22.72 7.84 19.13
N SER A 87 22.94 8.47 17.98
CA SER A 87 22.23 9.67 17.54
C SER A 87 20.92 9.36 16.80
N GLU A 88 20.56 8.08 16.67
CA GLU A 88 19.44 7.64 15.85
C GLU A 88 18.14 7.60 16.65
N ASN A 89 17.10 8.17 16.08
CA ASN A 89 15.75 8.15 16.59
C ASN A 89 14.85 7.28 15.71
N VAL A 90 13.93 6.55 16.32
CA VAL A 90 12.83 5.92 15.61
C VAL A 90 11.73 6.96 15.39
N GLU A 91 11.08 6.93 14.24
CA GLU A 91 10.04 7.91 13.89
C GLU A 91 8.87 7.87 14.84
N PHE A 92 8.38 6.68 15.15
CA PHE A 92 7.28 6.46 16.07
C PHE A 92 7.58 5.34 17.05
N ALA A 93 7.03 5.46 18.26
CA ALA A 93 7.02 4.40 19.24
C ALA A 93 5.62 4.31 19.87
N ILE A 94 5.02 3.12 19.82
CA ILE A 94 3.74 2.85 20.46
C ILE A 94 4.01 2.44 21.91
N LYS A 95 3.28 3.04 22.85
CA LYS A 95 3.39 2.74 24.28
C LYS A 95 2.49 1.57 24.65
N LEU A 96 3.07 0.52 25.17
CA LEU A 96 2.36 -0.58 25.79
C LEU A 96 2.25 -0.39 27.31
N GLN A 97 1.52 -1.29 27.98
CA GLN A 97 1.49 -1.32 29.44
C GLN A 97 2.88 -1.54 30.03
N GLY A 98 3.17 -0.90 31.17
CA GLY A 98 4.46 -1.00 31.84
C GLY A 98 5.57 -0.18 31.19
N ASP A 99 5.23 0.90 30.46
CA ASP A 99 6.16 1.81 29.78
C ASP A 99 7.04 1.16 28.71
N VAL A 100 6.65 -0.03 28.23
CA VAL A 100 7.34 -0.71 27.14
C VAL A 100 7.00 -0.03 25.81
N LEU A 101 8.01 0.24 24.99
CA LEU A 101 7.85 0.89 23.70
C LEU A 101 7.95 -0.13 22.56
N VAL A 102 7.07 -0.02 21.57
CA VAL A 102 7.17 -0.74 20.29
C VAL A 102 7.68 0.22 19.22
N PRO A 103 8.90 0.06 18.72
CA PRO A 103 9.43 0.91 17.64
C PRO A 103 8.65 0.68 16.35
N VAL A 104 8.33 1.76 15.64
CA VAL A 104 7.69 1.72 14.31
C VAL A 104 8.52 2.55 13.34
N ASP A 105 8.98 1.92 12.26
CA ASP A 105 9.83 2.53 11.23
C ASP A 105 9.10 2.55 9.89
N SER A 106 9.09 3.69 9.21
CA SER A 106 8.45 3.88 7.90
C SER A 106 9.42 3.82 6.72
N HIS A 107 10.72 3.74 6.97
CA HIS A 107 11.73 3.72 5.91
C HIS A 107 11.74 2.39 5.16
N PHE A 108 11.06 2.37 4.04
CA PHE A 108 10.94 1.20 3.18
C PHE A 108 11.80 1.34 1.91
N PRO A 109 12.40 0.24 1.38
CA PRO A 109 13.21 0.29 0.15
C PRO A 109 12.33 0.39 -1.13
N VAL A 110 11.60 1.48 -1.29
CA VAL A 110 10.62 1.73 -2.38
C VAL A 110 11.26 1.64 -3.77
N GLU A 111 12.53 2.04 -3.90
CA GLU A 111 13.26 1.95 -5.18
C GLU A 111 13.37 0.51 -5.68
N LYS A 112 13.48 -0.47 -4.76
CA LYS A 112 13.53 -1.89 -5.10
C LYS A 112 12.17 -2.41 -5.55
N PHE A 113 11.09 -1.85 -4.99
CA PHE A 113 9.74 -2.16 -5.45
C PHE A 113 9.47 -1.59 -6.83
N LYS A 114 9.90 -0.35 -7.11
CA LYS A 114 9.78 0.24 -8.44
C LYS A 114 10.43 -0.63 -9.53
N ALA A 115 11.60 -1.22 -9.25
CA ALA A 115 12.26 -2.11 -10.19
C ALA A 115 11.41 -3.35 -10.57
N ILE A 116 10.52 -3.82 -9.68
CA ILE A 116 9.57 -4.90 -9.98
C ILE A 116 8.53 -4.41 -10.98
N THR A 117 7.97 -3.21 -10.76
CA THR A 117 6.99 -2.60 -11.66
C THR A 117 7.58 -2.38 -13.05
N ASP A 118 8.78 -1.80 -13.13
CA ASP A 118 9.48 -1.54 -14.39
C ASP A 118 9.77 -2.86 -15.14
N ALA A 119 10.12 -3.93 -14.43
CA ALA A 119 10.36 -5.26 -15.03
C ALA A 119 9.05 -5.90 -15.55
N HIS A 120 7.91 -5.68 -14.89
CA HIS A 120 6.61 -6.14 -15.39
C HIS A 120 6.20 -5.44 -16.69
N GLU A 121 6.55 -4.18 -16.89
CA GLU A 121 6.26 -3.44 -18.12
C GLU A 121 6.98 -4.03 -19.34
N THR A 122 8.12 -4.69 -19.14
CA THR A 122 8.90 -5.33 -20.21
C THR A 122 8.55 -6.78 -20.45
N ASP A 123 7.61 -7.36 -19.69
CA ASP A 123 7.24 -8.79 -19.69
C ASP A 123 8.43 -9.76 -19.52
N ASP A 124 9.52 -9.27 -18.92
CA ASP A 124 10.71 -10.08 -18.62
C ASP A 124 10.57 -10.77 -17.27
N LYS A 125 10.10 -12.03 -17.30
CA LYS A 125 9.91 -12.87 -16.10
C LYS A 125 11.19 -13.04 -15.26
N LYS A 126 12.37 -13.06 -15.90
CA LYS A 126 13.64 -13.18 -15.20
C LYS A 126 13.98 -11.88 -14.48
N ALA A 127 13.81 -10.73 -15.14
CA ALA A 127 14.00 -9.44 -14.51
C ALA A 127 13.06 -9.22 -13.31
N VAL A 128 11.79 -9.66 -13.41
CA VAL A 128 10.84 -9.63 -12.29
C VAL A 128 11.33 -10.49 -11.12
N ALA A 129 11.78 -11.73 -11.35
CA ALA A 129 12.27 -12.61 -10.31
C ALA A 129 13.52 -12.05 -9.62
N ASP A 130 14.46 -11.48 -10.40
CA ASP A 130 15.68 -10.84 -9.88
C ASP A 130 15.33 -9.58 -9.06
N ALA A 131 14.37 -8.78 -9.51
CA ALA A 131 13.91 -7.59 -8.79
C ALA A 131 13.24 -7.96 -7.46
N ARG A 132 12.40 -9.00 -7.43
CA ARG A 132 11.78 -9.54 -6.20
C ARG A 132 12.83 -10.01 -5.20
N THR A 133 13.83 -10.73 -5.65
CA THR A 133 14.95 -11.18 -4.80
C THR A 133 15.72 -10.00 -4.19
N LYS A 134 15.96 -8.95 -4.98
CA LYS A 134 16.60 -7.73 -4.50
C LYS A 134 15.75 -6.97 -3.49
N LEU A 135 14.43 -6.90 -3.69
CA LEU A 135 13.51 -6.30 -2.73
C LEU A 135 13.52 -7.07 -1.40
N ALA A 136 13.40 -8.40 -1.45
CA ALA A 136 13.42 -9.25 -0.27
C ALA A 136 14.73 -9.12 0.52
N SER A 137 15.87 -9.09 -0.18
CA SER A 137 17.18 -8.91 0.44
C SER A 137 17.32 -7.54 1.10
N ALA A 138 16.83 -6.48 0.44
CA ALA A 138 16.84 -5.13 1.00
C ALA A 138 15.92 -5.02 2.23
N PHE A 139 14.77 -5.69 2.20
CA PHE A 139 13.87 -5.73 3.36
C PHE A 139 14.49 -6.49 4.54
N LYS A 140 15.10 -7.65 4.32
CA LYS A 140 15.84 -8.39 5.38
C LYS A 140 16.94 -7.52 6.00
N ALA A 141 17.71 -6.83 5.18
CA ALA A 141 18.75 -5.92 5.67
C ALA A 141 18.15 -4.77 6.49
N LYS A 142 17.03 -4.20 6.05
CA LYS A 142 16.31 -3.15 6.77
C LYS A 142 15.76 -3.66 8.10
N ALA A 143 15.10 -4.81 8.12
CA ALA A 143 14.58 -5.42 9.34
C ALA A 143 15.69 -5.67 10.37
N LYS A 144 16.83 -6.20 9.92
CA LYS A 144 18.02 -6.38 10.77
C LYS A 144 18.52 -5.05 11.33
N SER A 145 18.64 -4.02 10.50
CA SER A 145 19.05 -2.67 10.92
C SER A 145 18.10 -2.09 11.97
N VAL A 146 16.78 -2.23 11.79
CA VAL A 146 15.76 -1.76 12.75
C VAL A 146 15.91 -2.49 14.08
N MET A 147 16.13 -3.80 14.07
CA MET A 147 16.37 -4.58 15.29
C MET A 147 17.62 -4.10 16.03
N GLU A 148 18.73 -3.95 15.32
CA GLU A 148 19.99 -3.52 15.89
C GLU A 148 19.94 -2.09 16.46
N LYS A 149 19.20 -1.20 15.83
CA LYS A 149 19.12 0.21 16.21
C LYS A 149 18.14 0.47 17.34
N TYR A 150 16.96 -0.17 17.32
CA TYR A 150 15.82 0.27 18.12
C TYR A 150 15.35 -0.73 19.17
N ILE A 151 15.77 -2.01 19.12
CA ILE A 151 15.32 -2.99 20.12
C ILE A 151 16.27 -3.03 21.30
N VAL A 152 15.74 -2.72 22.49
CA VAL A 152 16.48 -2.64 23.78
C VAL A 152 15.55 -3.07 24.92
N PRO A 153 15.27 -4.37 25.08
CA PRO A 153 14.49 -4.84 26.22
C PRO A 153 15.21 -4.58 27.56
N PRO A 154 14.49 -4.27 28.64
CA PRO A 154 13.04 -4.22 28.76
C PRO A 154 12.39 -2.87 28.36
N LYS A 155 13.17 -1.85 27.98
CA LYS A 155 12.64 -0.55 27.54
C LYS A 155 11.76 -0.67 26.30
N THR A 156 12.11 -1.58 25.38
CA THR A 156 11.30 -1.86 24.21
C THR A 156 10.76 -3.29 24.25
N SER A 157 9.76 -3.57 23.39
CA SER A 157 9.43 -4.94 23.00
C SER A 157 10.64 -5.65 22.38
N ASN A 158 10.53 -6.96 22.21
CA ASN A 158 11.53 -7.77 21.49
C ASN A 158 11.30 -7.81 19.97
N PHE A 159 10.40 -6.99 19.47
CA PHE A 159 10.08 -6.81 18.04
C PHE A 159 9.85 -5.33 17.72
N ALA A 160 9.93 -4.99 16.45
CA ALA A 160 9.59 -3.69 15.90
C ALA A 160 8.61 -3.85 14.74
N ILE A 161 7.93 -2.78 14.39
CA ILE A 161 7.03 -2.72 13.23
C ILE A 161 7.75 -1.98 12.12
N VAL A 162 7.76 -2.55 10.91
CA VAL A 162 8.16 -1.84 9.68
C VAL A 162 6.91 -1.59 8.87
N TYR A 163 6.61 -0.32 8.62
CA TYR A 163 5.42 0.10 7.90
C TYR A 163 5.62 -0.03 6.39
N ALA A 164 4.73 -0.78 5.73
CA ALA A 164 4.66 -0.85 4.28
C ALA A 164 3.62 0.14 3.77
N PRO A 165 3.99 1.17 2.98
CA PRO A 165 3.09 2.26 2.62
C PRO A 165 1.99 1.88 1.62
N THR A 166 2.07 0.71 1.00
CA THR A 166 1.05 0.23 0.05
C THR A 166 0.76 -1.25 0.24
N GLU A 167 -0.48 -1.65 -0.06
CA GLU A 167 -0.90 -3.05 -0.04
C GLU A 167 -0.10 -3.90 -1.04
N SER A 168 0.18 -3.38 -2.23
CA SER A 168 0.96 -4.08 -3.26
C SER A 168 2.37 -4.42 -2.76
N LEU A 169 2.98 -3.51 -2.03
CA LEU A 169 4.28 -3.70 -1.44
C LEU A 169 4.25 -4.74 -0.31
N TYR A 170 3.25 -4.67 0.55
CA TYR A 170 3.02 -5.67 1.60
C TYR A 170 2.82 -7.07 0.99
N LYS A 171 2.02 -7.16 -0.06
CA LYS A 171 1.76 -8.41 -0.78
C LYS A 171 3.03 -9.00 -1.40
N GLU A 172 3.84 -8.19 -2.10
CA GLU A 172 5.12 -8.65 -2.67
C GLU A 172 6.07 -9.23 -1.61
N LEU A 173 6.04 -8.69 -0.39
CA LEU A 173 6.85 -9.23 0.71
C LEU A 173 6.31 -10.51 1.30
N THR A 174 5.00 -10.57 1.55
CA THR A 174 4.38 -11.73 2.21
C THR A 174 4.24 -12.94 1.29
N GLU A 175 4.14 -12.72 -0.01
CA GLU A 175 4.08 -13.79 -1.02
C GLU A 175 5.47 -14.19 -1.55
N TYR A 176 6.53 -13.45 -1.21
CA TYR A 176 7.87 -13.81 -1.66
C TYR A 176 8.33 -15.13 -1.04
N GLN A 177 8.77 -16.04 -1.91
CA GLN A 177 9.48 -17.25 -1.53
C GLN A 177 10.91 -17.21 -2.04
N ASP A 178 11.86 -17.51 -1.16
CA ASP A 178 13.26 -17.61 -1.56
C ASP A 178 13.42 -18.72 -2.62
N PRO A 179 14.01 -18.42 -3.78
CA PRO A 179 14.13 -19.40 -4.87
C PRO A 179 14.94 -20.66 -4.48
N SER A 180 15.86 -20.54 -3.53
CA SER A 180 16.75 -21.64 -3.12
C SER A 180 16.19 -22.44 -1.94
N THR A 181 15.65 -21.77 -0.91
CA THR A 181 15.19 -22.43 0.33
C THR A 181 13.68 -22.70 0.33
N LYS A 182 12.93 -22.04 -0.56
CA LYS A 182 11.46 -22.02 -0.58
C LYS A 182 10.82 -21.47 0.69
N GLU A 183 11.59 -20.82 1.53
CA GLU A 183 11.09 -20.16 2.73
C GLU A 183 10.44 -18.84 2.39
N LEU A 184 9.39 -18.50 3.15
CA LEU A 184 8.77 -17.18 3.12
C LEU A 184 9.72 -16.14 3.74
N LEU A 185 9.47 -14.87 3.50
CA LEU A 185 10.30 -13.79 4.02
C LEU A 185 10.18 -13.59 5.54
N THR A 186 9.18 -14.22 6.16
CA THR A 186 8.84 -14.12 7.59
C THR A 186 9.78 -14.89 8.47
#